data_24f12a54546aad539eddf342b3c37482
#
_entry.id   24f12a54546aad539eddf342b3c37482
#
_cell.length_a   1.000
_cell.length_b   1.000
_cell.length_c   1.000
_cell.angle_alpha   90.00
_cell.angle_beta   90.00
_cell.angle_gamma   90.00
#
_symmetry.space_group_name_H-M   'P 1'
#
loop_
_entity.id
_entity.type
_entity.pdbx_description
1 polymer ?
#
loop_
_entity_poly.entity_id
_entity_poly.type
_entity_poly.pdbx_seq_one_letter_code
_entity_poly.pdbx_strand_id
1 'polypeptide(L)'
;PADIEHQSKPEIALELVEQAVSAEIEHGCVVADRFFGEARSFRRKLRAISEPYVLEVSPTEFRIVPEDTELIQPDAHPNRKHAAHSEDVTSETPADVAECLGDDAWTEITWNEGTKESLSGEFYRTRIREVKRRDTGWVSDETGWLLLRNEQSDDEDAELKAWMCWGVDDASLEELVSWAQLRWCVEQFHRDIKQNLGADEYQGRTWKGFHHHLAVVMLAHAFVVRRRLETGTHRSDFSSFEEVIGQIVRESAIQGLMEDKGCD
;
A
#
# COMPACT_ATOMS: atom_id res chain seq x y z
N PRO A 1 15.72 27.19 9.65
CA PRO A 1 14.30 27.34 9.52
C PRO A 1 13.66 27.10 10.88
N ALA A 2 13.12 28.17 11.50
CA ALA A 2 12.66 28.14 12.89
C ALA A 2 11.24 27.59 13.06
N ASP A 3 10.58 27.15 11.99
CA ASP A 3 9.14 26.86 11.97
C ASP A 3 8.81 25.45 11.43
N ILE A 4 9.73 24.46 11.58
CA ILE A 4 9.41 23.09 11.22
C ILE A 4 8.87 22.38 12.47
N GLU A 5 7.56 22.15 12.51
CA GLU A 5 6.95 21.29 13.52
C GLU A 5 7.25 19.84 13.21
N HIS A 6 7.46 19.03 14.26
CA HIS A 6 7.69 17.62 14.13
C HIS A 6 6.39 16.92 13.70
N GLN A 7 6.42 16.21 12.57
CA GLN A 7 5.34 15.37 12.09
C GLN A 7 5.75 13.89 12.15
N SER A 8 4.85 13.03 12.56
CA SER A 8 5.04 11.58 12.46
C SER A 8 4.92 11.09 11.01
N LYS A 9 5.51 9.95 10.68
CA LYS A 9 5.40 9.37 9.33
C LYS A 9 3.94 9.19 8.87
N PRO A 10 3.00 8.70 9.71
CA PRO A 10 1.58 8.61 9.31
C PRO A 10 0.92 9.97 9.04
N GLU A 11 1.34 11.04 9.73
CA GLU A 11 0.84 12.40 9.46
C GLU A 11 1.34 12.92 8.12
N ILE A 12 2.63 12.73 7.83
CA ILE A 12 3.21 13.09 6.53
C ILE A 12 2.55 12.29 5.40
N ALA A 13 2.36 10.98 5.58
CA ALA A 13 1.69 10.14 4.58
C ALA A 13 0.26 10.59 4.30
N LEU A 14 -0.49 10.96 5.34
CA LEU A 14 -1.84 11.49 5.18
C LEU A 14 -1.85 12.80 4.40
N GLU A 15 -0.95 13.73 4.73
CA GLU A 15 -0.82 14.99 4.01
C GLU A 15 -0.53 14.77 2.52
N LEU A 16 0.32 13.79 2.18
CA LEU A 16 0.59 13.42 0.80
C LEU A 16 -0.63 12.83 0.09
N VAL A 17 -1.43 12.01 0.78
CA VAL A 17 -2.70 11.51 0.24
C VAL A 17 -3.69 12.66 0.00
N GLU A 18 -3.86 13.56 0.97
CA GLU A 18 -4.73 14.74 0.83
C GLU A 18 -4.29 15.64 -0.32
N GLN A 19 -2.98 15.81 -0.54
CA GLN A 19 -2.44 16.54 -1.68
C GLN A 19 -2.73 15.84 -3.01
N ALA A 20 -2.60 14.50 -3.07
CA ALA A 20 -2.90 13.71 -4.26
C ALA A 20 -4.39 13.80 -4.63
N VAL A 21 -5.28 13.68 -3.66
CA VAL A 21 -6.73 13.86 -3.82
C VAL A 21 -7.05 15.27 -4.30
N SER A 22 -6.44 16.28 -3.66
CA SER A 22 -6.65 17.70 -4.04
C SER A 22 -6.13 18.04 -5.44
N ALA A 23 -5.12 17.32 -5.90
CA ALA A 23 -4.56 17.44 -7.24
C ALA A 23 -5.31 16.57 -8.27
N GLU A 24 -6.42 15.94 -7.89
CA GLU A 24 -7.24 15.06 -8.73
C GLU A 24 -6.43 13.93 -9.39
N ILE A 25 -5.42 13.40 -8.66
CA ILE A 25 -4.66 12.25 -9.14
C ILE A 25 -5.55 11.02 -9.08
N GLU A 26 -5.86 10.47 -10.25
CA GLU A 26 -6.68 9.26 -10.37
C GLU A 26 -5.96 8.05 -9.77
N HIS A 27 -6.60 7.37 -8.82
CA HIS A 27 -6.08 6.18 -8.15
C HIS A 27 -7.23 5.32 -7.61
N GLY A 28 -6.95 4.04 -7.34
CA GLY A 28 -7.95 3.09 -6.85
C GLY A 28 -8.08 3.09 -5.33
N CYS A 29 -6.98 2.96 -4.63
CA CYS A 29 -6.94 2.94 -3.18
C CYS A 29 -5.53 3.24 -2.64
N VAL A 30 -5.45 3.57 -1.35
CA VAL A 30 -4.18 3.71 -0.63
C VAL A 30 -3.71 2.34 -0.17
N VAL A 31 -2.49 1.97 -0.54
CA VAL A 31 -1.84 0.73 -0.11
C VAL A 31 -0.65 1.07 0.78
N ALA A 32 -0.53 0.43 1.95
CA ALA A 32 0.62 0.62 2.82
C ALA A 32 0.91 -0.61 3.69
N ASP A 33 2.12 -0.63 4.24
CA ASP A 33 2.60 -1.69 5.11
C ASP A 33 1.98 -1.66 6.52
N ARG A 34 2.35 -2.64 7.35
CA ARG A 34 1.91 -2.80 8.73
C ARG A 34 2.16 -1.54 9.60
N PHE A 35 3.26 -0.81 9.37
CA PHE A 35 3.56 0.38 10.16
C PHE A 35 2.45 1.46 10.03
N PHE A 36 1.96 1.69 8.81
CA PHE A 36 0.83 2.60 8.57
C PHE A 36 -0.50 1.93 8.89
N GLY A 37 -0.63 0.64 8.59
CA GLY A 37 -1.85 -0.13 8.86
C GLY A 37 -2.19 -0.21 10.35
N GLU A 38 -1.22 -0.27 11.25
CA GLU A 38 -1.44 -0.25 12.70
C GLU A 38 -1.71 1.15 13.25
N ALA A 39 -1.34 2.20 12.53
CA ALA A 39 -1.61 3.57 12.91
C ALA A 39 -3.11 3.89 12.81
N ARG A 40 -3.86 3.65 13.88
CA ARG A 40 -5.31 3.86 13.94
C ARG A 40 -5.72 5.28 13.54
N SER A 41 -4.92 6.29 13.89
CA SER A 41 -5.17 7.68 13.49
C SER A 41 -5.14 7.82 11.97
N PHE A 42 -4.25 7.12 11.29
CA PHE A 42 -4.12 7.11 9.84
C PHE A 42 -5.38 6.50 9.18
N ARG A 43 -5.77 5.26 9.55
CA ARG A 43 -6.98 4.62 9.04
C ARG A 43 -8.23 5.48 9.24
N ARG A 44 -8.40 6.05 10.46
CA ARG A 44 -9.55 6.90 10.77
C ARG A 44 -9.59 8.17 9.89
N LYS A 45 -8.45 8.77 9.63
CA LYS A 45 -8.36 9.98 8.81
C LYS A 45 -8.62 9.68 7.34
N LEU A 46 -8.12 8.56 6.80
CA LEU A 46 -8.46 8.09 5.45
C LEU A 46 -9.97 7.91 5.31
N ARG A 47 -10.63 7.25 6.26
CA ARG A 47 -12.09 7.09 6.27
C ARG A 47 -12.81 8.45 6.32
N ALA A 48 -12.31 9.40 7.10
CA ALA A 48 -12.91 10.73 7.22
C ALA A 48 -12.93 11.52 5.92
N ILE A 49 -11.98 11.27 5.02
CA ILE A 49 -11.92 11.87 3.68
C ILE A 49 -12.47 10.91 2.60
N SER A 50 -13.10 9.81 3.01
CA SER A 50 -13.67 8.77 2.12
C SER A 50 -12.64 8.13 1.19
N GLU A 51 -11.39 8.02 1.63
CA GLU A 51 -10.31 7.45 0.86
C GLU A 51 -10.22 5.94 1.05
N PRO A 52 -10.44 5.12 0.00
CA PRO A 52 -10.35 3.67 0.09
C PRO A 52 -8.93 3.21 0.41
N TYR A 53 -8.80 2.09 1.13
CA TYR A 53 -7.49 1.57 1.44
C TYR A 53 -7.43 0.05 1.57
N VAL A 54 -6.22 -0.49 1.33
CA VAL A 54 -5.78 -1.86 1.61
C VAL A 54 -4.49 -1.77 2.42
N LEU A 55 -4.58 -1.94 3.72
CA LEU A 55 -3.46 -1.73 4.65
C LEU A 55 -3.12 -3.03 5.38
N GLU A 56 -1.83 -3.40 5.34
CA GLU A 56 -1.35 -4.55 6.12
C GLU A 56 -1.49 -4.29 7.62
N VAL A 57 -1.96 -5.29 8.37
CA VAL A 57 -2.17 -5.22 9.82
C VAL A 57 -1.54 -6.42 10.51
N SER A 58 -1.31 -6.30 11.83
CA SER A 58 -0.77 -7.42 12.61
C SER A 58 -1.77 -8.57 12.68
N PRO A 59 -1.37 -9.79 12.29
CA PRO A 59 -2.24 -10.96 12.43
C PRO A 59 -2.60 -11.29 13.88
N THR A 60 -1.75 -10.94 14.83
CA THR A 60 -1.89 -11.32 16.24
C THR A 60 -2.35 -10.19 17.17
N GLU A 61 -2.26 -8.93 16.70
CA GLU A 61 -2.60 -7.77 17.54
C GLU A 61 -3.83 -7.01 17.09
N PHE A 62 -4.11 -7.01 15.79
CA PHE A 62 -5.29 -6.35 15.23
C PHE A 62 -6.56 -7.06 15.73
N ARG A 63 -7.55 -6.31 16.25
CA ARG A 63 -8.76 -6.88 16.84
C ARG A 63 -9.99 -6.58 16.01
N ILE A 64 -10.77 -7.60 15.76
CA ILE A 64 -11.93 -7.59 14.90
C ILE A 64 -13.12 -8.34 15.54
N VAL A 65 -14.30 -8.10 15.00
CA VAL A 65 -15.48 -8.92 15.18
C VAL A 65 -16.14 -9.16 13.82
N PRO A 66 -16.92 -10.24 13.63
CA PRO A 66 -17.71 -10.44 12.42
C PRO A 66 -18.62 -9.26 12.10
N GLU A 67 -18.95 -9.04 10.83
CA GLU A 67 -19.82 -7.94 10.38
C GLU A 67 -21.22 -8.01 10.98
N ASP A 68 -21.75 -9.21 11.13
CA ASP A 68 -23.09 -9.50 11.67
C ASP A 68 -23.18 -9.44 13.20
N THR A 69 -22.07 -9.10 13.87
CA THR A 69 -22.06 -8.90 15.32
C THR A 69 -23.11 -7.87 15.72
N GLU A 70 -24.03 -8.25 16.63
CA GLU A 70 -25.03 -7.34 17.15
C GLU A 70 -24.38 -6.23 17.98
N LEU A 71 -24.54 -4.99 17.52
CA LEU A 71 -23.99 -3.82 18.17
C LEU A 71 -25.01 -3.17 19.09
N ILE A 72 -24.69 -3.12 20.37
CA ILE A 72 -25.47 -2.38 21.35
C ILE A 72 -24.99 -0.92 21.32
N GLN A 73 -25.88 -0.02 20.93
CA GLN A 73 -25.62 1.41 21.06
C GLN A 73 -25.66 1.82 22.54
N PRO A 74 -24.62 2.42 23.09
CA PRO A 74 -24.63 2.91 24.43
C PRO A 74 -25.68 4.03 24.54
N ASP A 75 -26.48 4.00 25.61
CA ASP A 75 -27.44 5.06 25.92
C ASP A 75 -26.79 6.43 25.78
N ALA A 76 -27.37 7.20 24.93
CA ALA A 76 -27.12 8.60 24.58
C ALA A 76 -26.00 9.34 25.31
N HIS A 77 -24.77 9.14 24.88
CA HIS A 77 -23.73 10.12 25.13
C HIS A 77 -23.56 10.99 23.86
N PRO A 78 -23.86 12.29 23.89
CA PRO A 78 -23.93 13.14 22.69
C PRO A 78 -22.64 13.21 21.86
N ASN A 79 -21.51 12.77 22.41
CA ASN A 79 -20.20 12.75 21.74
C ASN A 79 -19.70 11.35 21.35
N ARG A 80 -20.51 10.31 21.47
CA ARG A 80 -20.13 8.93 21.15
C ARG A 80 -20.83 8.44 19.90
N LYS A 81 -20.27 8.68 18.74
CA LYS A 81 -20.71 8.17 17.44
C LYS A 81 -20.28 6.72 17.18
N HIS A 82 -20.06 5.92 18.21
CA HIS A 82 -19.52 4.58 18.05
C HIS A 82 -20.44 3.57 18.74
N ALA A 83 -20.80 2.52 18.02
CA ALA A 83 -21.46 1.37 18.58
C ALA A 83 -20.49 0.62 19.51
N ALA A 84 -21.01 0.09 20.62
CA ALA A 84 -20.27 -0.85 21.47
C ALA A 84 -20.72 -2.27 21.13
N HIS A 85 -19.82 -3.25 21.20
CA HIS A 85 -20.26 -4.63 21.15
C HIS A 85 -20.86 -5.06 22.50
N SER A 86 -21.65 -6.13 22.49
CA SER A 86 -22.12 -6.79 23.70
C SER A 86 -20.91 -7.26 24.55
N GLU A 87 -21.07 -7.24 25.88
CA GLU A 87 -20.05 -7.82 26.80
C GLU A 87 -19.78 -9.31 26.51
N ASP A 88 -20.72 -9.98 25.83
CA ASP A 88 -20.66 -11.40 25.49
C ASP A 88 -19.89 -11.67 24.17
N VAL A 89 -19.50 -10.65 23.39
CA VAL A 89 -18.77 -10.85 22.13
C VAL A 89 -17.27 -10.76 22.37
N THR A 90 -16.59 -11.87 22.17
CA THR A 90 -15.13 -11.94 22.21
C THR A 90 -14.56 -11.41 20.88
N SER A 91 -13.68 -10.42 20.96
CA SER A 91 -12.95 -9.97 19.78
C SER A 91 -11.85 -10.97 19.41
N GLU A 92 -11.73 -11.21 18.12
CA GLU A 92 -10.75 -12.12 17.53
C GLU A 92 -9.58 -11.36 16.90
N THR A 93 -8.50 -12.06 16.64
CA THR A 93 -7.41 -11.59 15.78
C THR A 93 -7.54 -12.22 14.40
N PRO A 94 -6.88 -11.68 13.35
CA PRO A 94 -6.75 -12.38 12.08
C PRO A 94 -6.18 -13.80 12.19
N ALA A 95 -5.27 -14.04 13.15
CA ALA A 95 -4.72 -15.37 13.42
C ALA A 95 -5.78 -16.31 14.01
N ASP A 96 -6.59 -15.84 14.99
CA ASP A 96 -7.69 -16.63 15.54
C ASP A 96 -8.69 -17.04 14.44
N VAL A 97 -8.99 -16.13 13.49
CA VAL A 97 -9.85 -16.44 12.34
C VAL A 97 -9.19 -17.50 11.46
N ALA A 98 -7.91 -17.36 11.13
CA ALA A 98 -7.19 -18.31 10.29
C ALA A 98 -7.15 -19.72 10.91
N GLU A 99 -6.95 -19.84 12.22
CA GLU A 99 -6.95 -21.11 12.95
C GLU A 99 -8.31 -21.83 12.91
N CYS A 100 -9.40 -21.09 12.76
CA CYS A 100 -10.75 -21.65 12.66
C CYS A 100 -11.13 -22.08 11.24
N LEU A 101 -10.33 -21.74 10.21
CA LEU A 101 -10.62 -22.08 8.83
C LEU A 101 -10.17 -23.51 8.50
N GLY A 102 -11.01 -24.23 7.76
CA GLY A 102 -10.61 -25.49 7.12
C GLY A 102 -9.86 -25.24 5.82
N ASP A 103 -9.15 -26.26 5.34
CA ASP A 103 -8.36 -26.19 4.10
C ASP A 103 -9.22 -25.73 2.89
N ASP A 104 -10.48 -26.12 2.83
CA ASP A 104 -11.40 -25.78 1.75
C ASP A 104 -11.82 -24.29 1.72
N ALA A 105 -11.53 -23.53 2.77
CA ALA A 105 -11.88 -22.11 2.84
C ALA A 105 -10.90 -21.22 2.07
N TRP A 106 -9.70 -21.70 1.81
CA TRP A 106 -8.65 -20.97 1.14
C TRP A 106 -8.78 -21.08 -0.38
N THR A 107 -8.52 -19.96 -1.06
CA THR A 107 -8.54 -19.90 -2.52
C THR A 107 -7.14 -19.59 -3.03
N GLU A 108 -6.63 -20.44 -3.92
CA GLU A 108 -5.35 -20.20 -4.57
C GLU A 108 -5.50 -19.08 -5.61
N ILE A 109 -4.74 -18.01 -5.44
CA ILE A 109 -4.66 -16.88 -6.36
C ILE A 109 -3.23 -16.74 -6.87
N THR A 110 -3.10 -16.54 -8.18
CA THR A 110 -1.82 -16.30 -8.84
C THR A 110 -1.69 -14.82 -9.20
N TRP A 111 -0.55 -14.22 -8.88
CA TRP A 111 -0.24 -12.83 -9.24
C TRP A 111 1.18 -12.71 -9.81
N ASN A 112 1.49 -11.56 -10.39
CA ASN A 112 2.81 -11.29 -10.95
C ASN A 112 3.47 -10.09 -10.27
N GLU A 113 4.73 -10.22 -9.93
CA GLU A 113 5.60 -9.15 -9.45
C GLU A 113 6.62 -8.78 -10.52
N GLY A 114 6.31 -7.71 -11.28
CA GLY A 114 7.21 -7.24 -12.34
C GLY A 114 7.36 -8.23 -13.48
N THR A 115 8.63 -8.55 -13.84
CA THR A 115 9.00 -9.48 -14.91
C THR A 115 9.36 -10.88 -14.41
N LYS A 116 9.24 -11.13 -13.12
CA LYS A 116 9.50 -12.44 -12.53
C LYS A 116 8.41 -13.45 -12.86
N GLU A 117 8.67 -14.72 -12.56
CA GLU A 117 7.68 -15.79 -12.63
C GLU A 117 6.44 -15.44 -11.81
N SER A 118 5.30 -15.98 -12.23
CA SER A 118 4.05 -15.84 -11.48
C SER A 118 4.22 -16.45 -10.09
N LEU A 119 3.76 -15.72 -9.09
CA LEU A 119 3.68 -16.18 -7.72
C LEU A 119 2.25 -16.65 -7.44
N SER A 120 2.09 -17.67 -6.61
CA SER A 120 0.79 -18.10 -6.12
C SER A 120 0.77 -18.16 -4.60
N GLY A 121 -0.42 -18.13 -4.02
CA GLY A 121 -0.64 -18.25 -2.60
C GLY A 121 -2.10 -18.46 -2.29
N GLU A 122 -2.38 -18.92 -1.09
CA GLU A 122 -3.72 -19.16 -0.60
C GLU A 122 -4.26 -17.94 0.13
N PHE A 123 -5.44 -17.51 -0.27
CA PHE A 123 -6.09 -16.32 0.28
C PHE A 123 -7.49 -16.64 0.79
N TYR A 124 -7.90 -15.90 1.82
CA TYR A 124 -9.25 -15.92 2.35
C TYR A 124 -9.71 -14.49 2.61
N ARG A 125 -10.99 -14.19 2.43
CA ARG A 125 -11.57 -12.91 2.84
C ARG A 125 -12.88 -13.08 3.60
N THR A 126 -13.11 -12.20 4.55
CA THR A 126 -14.37 -12.13 5.28
C THR A 126 -14.71 -10.69 5.65
N ARG A 127 -15.99 -10.41 5.84
CA ARG A 127 -16.46 -9.10 6.28
C ARG A 127 -16.31 -8.96 7.79
N ILE A 128 -15.75 -7.85 8.22
CA ILE A 128 -15.45 -7.60 9.62
C ILE A 128 -15.76 -6.16 10.04
N ARG A 129 -15.77 -5.96 11.37
CA ARG A 129 -15.70 -4.65 12.01
C ARG A 129 -14.45 -4.55 12.87
N GLU A 130 -13.79 -3.39 12.83
CA GLU A 130 -12.62 -3.13 13.66
C GLU A 130 -12.99 -2.85 15.12
N VAL A 131 -12.31 -3.49 16.07
CA VAL A 131 -12.43 -3.19 17.50
C VAL A 131 -11.54 -2.00 17.85
N LYS A 132 -12.18 -0.91 18.28
CA LYS A 132 -11.48 0.39 18.51
C LYS A 132 -10.76 0.46 19.85
N ARG A 133 -11.17 -0.29 20.87
CA ARG A 133 -10.54 -0.37 22.19
C ARG A 133 -10.71 -1.75 22.78
N ARG A 134 -9.60 -2.37 23.12
CA ARG A 134 -9.58 -3.73 23.72
C ARG A 134 -10.31 -3.81 25.07
N ASP A 135 -10.13 -2.79 25.88
CA ASP A 135 -10.58 -2.71 27.27
C ASP A 135 -12.08 -2.34 27.43
N THR A 136 -12.68 -1.76 26.39
CA THR A 136 -14.05 -1.25 26.44
C THR A 136 -14.98 -1.88 25.40
N GLY A 137 -14.47 -2.81 24.60
CA GLY A 137 -15.25 -3.47 23.55
C GLY A 137 -15.84 -2.54 22.48
N TRP A 138 -15.29 -1.35 22.30
CA TRP A 138 -15.78 -0.43 21.28
C TRP A 138 -15.48 -0.93 19.87
N VAL A 139 -16.53 -1.10 19.09
CA VAL A 139 -16.48 -1.60 17.71
C VAL A 139 -16.79 -0.48 16.73
N SER A 140 -16.24 -0.56 15.52
CA SER A 140 -16.59 0.34 14.42
C SER A 140 -18.01 0.05 13.93
N ASP A 141 -18.78 1.09 13.67
CA ASP A 141 -20.02 1.05 12.92
C ASP A 141 -19.82 0.76 11.43
N GLU A 142 -18.61 1.03 10.94
CA GLU A 142 -18.20 0.76 9.56
C GLU A 142 -17.67 -0.67 9.43
N THR A 143 -17.98 -1.29 8.31
CA THR A 143 -17.48 -2.62 7.92
C THR A 143 -16.36 -2.51 6.90
N GLY A 144 -15.63 -3.59 6.71
CA GLY A 144 -14.62 -3.71 5.68
C GLY A 144 -14.28 -5.18 5.45
N TRP A 145 -13.36 -5.44 4.52
CA TRP A 145 -12.82 -6.78 4.30
C TRP A 145 -11.58 -7.01 5.17
N LEU A 146 -11.53 -8.15 5.82
CA LEU A 146 -10.29 -8.77 6.25
C LEU A 146 -9.83 -9.67 5.11
N LEU A 147 -8.64 -9.42 4.58
CA LEU A 147 -7.95 -10.30 3.64
C LEU A 147 -6.83 -11.02 4.39
N LEU A 148 -6.77 -12.33 4.27
CA LEU A 148 -5.71 -13.17 4.82
C LEU A 148 -4.94 -13.84 3.69
N ARG A 149 -3.64 -14.01 3.89
CA ARG A 149 -2.78 -14.85 3.06
C ARG A 149 -2.09 -15.87 3.94
N ASN A 150 -2.32 -17.13 3.63
CA ASN A 150 -1.58 -18.24 4.20
C ASN A 150 -0.26 -18.39 3.46
N GLU A 151 0.86 -18.17 4.11
CA GLU A 151 2.16 -18.46 3.52
C GLU A 151 2.49 -19.93 3.80
N GLN A 152 2.12 -20.79 2.86
CA GLN A 152 2.66 -22.14 2.81
C GLN A 152 4.09 -22.03 2.29
N SER A 153 5.06 -22.06 3.18
CA SER A 153 6.45 -22.29 2.80
C SER A 153 6.96 -23.49 3.59
N ASP A 154 7.87 -24.26 2.99
CA ASP A 154 8.65 -25.29 3.69
C ASP A 154 9.57 -24.66 4.76
N ASP A 155 9.58 -23.34 4.91
CA ASP A 155 10.26 -22.61 5.95
C ASP A 155 9.40 -22.55 7.22
N GLU A 156 9.99 -22.91 8.36
CA GLU A 156 9.36 -22.85 9.69
C GLU A 156 8.94 -21.42 10.09
N ASP A 157 9.30 -20.39 9.31
CA ASP A 157 9.00 -18.97 9.51
C ASP A 157 7.87 -18.43 8.61
N ALA A 158 7.03 -19.31 8.03
CA ALA A 158 5.88 -18.90 7.23
C ALA A 158 4.90 -18.04 8.07
N GLU A 159 4.89 -16.73 7.85
CA GLU A 159 4.08 -15.79 8.63
C GLU A 159 2.75 -15.52 7.92
N LEU A 160 1.62 -15.78 8.61
CA LEU A 160 0.30 -15.35 8.17
C LEU A 160 0.30 -13.84 7.93
N LYS A 161 -0.18 -13.39 6.76
CA LYS A 161 -0.37 -11.96 6.47
C LYS A 161 -1.83 -11.58 6.48
N ALA A 162 -2.11 -10.40 6.98
CA ALA A 162 -3.46 -9.86 7.09
C ALA A 162 -3.52 -8.41 6.62
N TRP A 163 -4.61 -8.06 5.93
CA TRP A 163 -4.90 -6.68 5.50
C TRP A 163 -6.30 -6.30 5.90
N MET A 164 -6.44 -5.07 6.39
CA MET A 164 -7.72 -4.40 6.53
C MET A 164 -7.99 -3.59 5.27
N CYS A 165 -9.10 -3.91 4.60
CA CYS A 165 -9.54 -3.22 3.38
C CYS A 165 -10.85 -2.47 3.68
N TRP A 166 -10.90 -1.20 3.31
CA TRP A 166 -12.09 -0.36 3.55
C TRP A 166 -12.39 0.51 2.32
N GLY A 167 -13.69 0.74 2.06
CA GLY A 167 -14.13 1.54 0.91
C GLY A 167 -13.96 0.85 -0.45
N VAL A 168 -13.76 -0.47 -0.44
CA VAL A 168 -13.57 -1.34 -1.62
C VAL A 168 -14.56 -2.51 -1.56
N ASP A 169 -15.81 -2.22 -1.23
CA ASP A 169 -16.84 -3.22 -0.93
C ASP A 169 -17.16 -4.13 -2.12
N ASP A 170 -17.14 -3.60 -3.34
CA ASP A 170 -17.44 -4.32 -4.59
C ASP A 170 -16.22 -5.06 -5.17
N ALA A 171 -15.04 -4.94 -4.55
CA ALA A 171 -13.84 -5.58 -5.07
C ALA A 171 -13.90 -7.10 -5.00
N SER A 172 -13.47 -7.77 -6.05
CA SER A 172 -13.28 -9.22 -6.07
C SER A 172 -12.11 -9.65 -5.16
N LEU A 173 -11.97 -10.94 -4.89
CA LEU A 173 -10.83 -11.45 -4.12
C LEU A 173 -9.51 -11.18 -4.86
N GLU A 174 -9.51 -11.39 -6.18
CA GLU A 174 -8.35 -11.18 -7.05
C GLU A 174 -7.91 -9.72 -7.08
N GLU A 175 -8.86 -8.77 -7.08
CA GLU A 175 -8.55 -7.33 -7.01
C GLU A 175 -7.94 -6.97 -5.66
N LEU A 176 -8.51 -7.45 -4.54
CA LEU A 176 -7.95 -7.24 -3.21
C LEU A 176 -6.53 -7.80 -3.10
N VAL A 177 -6.29 -9.01 -3.62
CA VAL A 177 -4.96 -9.62 -3.67
C VAL A 177 -4.01 -8.78 -4.51
N SER A 178 -4.45 -8.35 -5.69
CA SER A 178 -3.63 -7.53 -6.58
C SER A 178 -3.17 -6.23 -5.89
N TRP A 179 -4.07 -5.55 -5.17
CA TRP A 179 -3.73 -4.34 -4.41
C TRP A 179 -2.82 -4.63 -3.20
N ALA A 180 -3.10 -5.68 -2.44
CA ALA A 180 -2.27 -6.08 -1.30
C ALA A 180 -0.82 -6.37 -1.71
N GLN A 181 -0.59 -6.87 -2.92
CA GLN A 181 0.73 -7.17 -3.45
C GLN A 181 1.44 -5.95 -4.09
N LEU A 182 0.73 -4.82 -4.31
CA LEU A 182 1.34 -3.62 -4.91
C LEU A 182 2.46 -2.98 -4.07
N ARG A 183 2.59 -3.34 -2.79
CA ARG A 183 3.72 -2.88 -1.95
C ARG A 183 5.08 -3.15 -2.59
N TRP A 184 5.21 -4.23 -3.33
CA TRP A 184 6.41 -4.52 -4.11
C TRP A 184 6.82 -3.36 -5.03
N CYS A 185 5.89 -2.61 -5.59
CA CYS A 185 6.18 -1.45 -6.45
C CYS A 185 6.98 -0.36 -5.73
N VAL A 186 6.72 -0.15 -4.43
CA VAL A 186 7.45 0.83 -3.60
C VAL A 186 8.90 0.37 -3.39
N GLU A 187 9.10 -0.92 -3.13
CA GLU A 187 10.45 -1.49 -2.96
C GLU A 187 11.24 -1.41 -4.28
N GLN A 188 10.58 -1.69 -5.40
CA GLN A 188 11.17 -1.55 -6.72
C GLN A 188 11.54 -0.09 -7.02
N PHE A 189 10.63 0.87 -6.73
CA PHE A 189 10.93 2.29 -6.86
C PHE A 189 12.17 2.69 -6.06
N HIS A 190 12.26 2.30 -4.80
CA HIS A 190 13.43 2.59 -3.96
C HIS A 190 14.71 1.98 -4.50
N ARG A 191 14.63 0.77 -5.05
CA ARG A 191 15.78 0.12 -5.70
C ARG A 191 16.22 0.90 -6.93
N ASP A 192 15.29 1.22 -7.82
CA ASP A 192 15.56 1.90 -9.08
C ASP A 192 16.17 3.28 -8.86
N ILE A 193 15.63 4.09 -7.94
CA ILE A 193 16.19 5.43 -7.67
C ILE A 193 17.57 5.39 -7.02
N LYS A 194 17.85 4.38 -6.18
CA LYS A 194 19.17 4.25 -5.53
C LYS A 194 20.22 3.66 -6.47
N GLN A 195 19.90 2.54 -7.10
CA GLN A 195 20.89 1.79 -7.90
C GLN A 195 21.13 2.43 -9.26
N ASN A 196 20.13 3.04 -9.88
CA ASN A 196 20.21 3.50 -11.26
C ASN A 196 20.22 5.02 -11.41
N LEU A 197 19.70 5.77 -10.42
CA LEU A 197 19.56 7.23 -10.51
C LEU A 197 20.30 8.00 -9.41
N GLY A 198 21.05 7.32 -8.56
CA GLY A 198 21.95 7.93 -7.59
C GLY A 198 21.24 8.71 -6.48
N ALA A 199 20.05 8.28 -6.03
CA ALA A 199 19.32 8.96 -4.95
C ALA A 199 20.11 9.07 -3.64
N ASP A 200 21.00 8.12 -3.37
CA ASP A 200 21.87 8.06 -2.19
C ASP A 200 23.28 8.63 -2.42
N GLU A 201 23.58 9.10 -3.61
CA GLU A 201 24.90 9.66 -3.97
C GLU A 201 25.04 11.16 -3.68
N TYR A 202 24.02 11.80 -3.09
CA TYR A 202 24.08 13.21 -2.76
C TYR A 202 25.14 13.52 -1.70
N GLN A 203 26.15 14.30 -2.07
CA GLN A 203 27.26 14.70 -1.20
C GLN A 203 27.18 16.16 -0.71
N GLY A 204 26.15 16.89 -1.12
CA GLY A 204 25.96 18.27 -0.71
C GLY A 204 25.55 18.38 0.76
N ARG A 205 25.75 19.60 1.36
CA ARG A 205 25.49 19.86 2.79
C ARG A 205 24.25 20.72 3.03
N THR A 206 23.55 21.12 1.97
CA THR A 206 22.41 22.05 2.11
C THR A 206 21.09 21.30 1.98
N TRP A 207 20.14 21.63 2.86
CA TRP A 207 18.78 21.13 2.79
C TRP A 207 18.11 21.36 1.43
N LYS A 208 18.25 22.56 0.89
CA LYS A 208 17.72 22.92 -0.44
C LYS A 208 18.35 22.07 -1.55
N GLY A 209 19.66 21.83 -1.49
CA GLY A 209 20.34 20.99 -2.48
C GLY A 209 19.89 19.54 -2.41
N PHE A 210 19.67 19.00 -1.22
CA PHE A 210 19.14 17.64 -1.03
C PHE A 210 17.75 17.48 -1.65
N HIS A 211 16.82 18.40 -1.37
CA HIS A 211 15.50 18.37 -1.97
C HIS A 211 15.52 18.53 -3.49
N HIS A 212 16.39 19.42 -4.01
CA HIS A 212 16.54 19.56 -5.46
C HIS A 212 17.04 18.27 -6.10
N HIS A 213 18.07 17.64 -5.51
CA HIS A 213 18.59 16.37 -5.99
C HIS A 213 17.52 15.27 -6.04
N LEU A 214 16.78 15.08 -4.93
CA LEU A 214 15.70 14.10 -4.91
C LEU A 214 14.59 14.41 -5.91
N ALA A 215 14.20 15.66 -6.07
CA ALA A 215 13.18 16.05 -7.05
C ALA A 215 13.62 15.71 -8.50
N VAL A 216 14.88 15.94 -8.84
CA VAL A 216 15.44 15.56 -10.15
C VAL A 216 15.47 14.05 -10.34
N VAL A 217 15.87 13.30 -9.30
CA VAL A 217 15.86 11.82 -9.33
C VAL A 217 14.44 11.27 -9.53
N MET A 218 13.45 11.80 -8.80
CA MET A 218 12.06 11.40 -8.96
C MET A 218 11.50 11.71 -10.35
N LEU A 219 11.85 12.88 -10.90
CA LEU A 219 11.45 13.26 -12.26
C LEU A 219 12.10 12.34 -13.31
N ALA A 220 13.38 12.02 -13.14
CA ALA A 220 14.07 11.07 -14.02
C ALA A 220 13.45 9.68 -13.96
N HIS A 221 13.11 9.20 -12.76
CA HIS A 221 12.40 7.92 -12.59
C HIS A 221 11.06 7.93 -13.33
N ALA A 222 10.23 8.95 -13.09
CA ALA A 222 8.93 9.08 -13.75
C ALA A 222 9.06 9.10 -15.29
N PHE A 223 10.09 9.78 -15.81
CA PHE A 223 10.39 9.80 -17.25
C PHE A 223 10.75 8.40 -17.78
N VAL A 224 11.63 7.66 -17.10
CA VAL A 224 12.00 6.30 -17.50
C VAL A 224 10.80 5.34 -17.46
N VAL A 225 10.00 5.40 -16.39
CA VAL A 225 8.77 4.59 -16.28
C VAL A 225 7.81 4.89 -17.42
N ARG A 226 7.58 6.17 -17.71
CA ARG A 226 6.72 6.59 -18.83
C ARG A 226 7.24 6.03 -20.16
N ARG A 227 8.53 6.18 -20.46
CA ARG A 227 9.15 5.62 -21.69
C ARG A 227 8.97 4.11 -21.77
N ARG A 228 9.15 3.41 -20.65
CA ARG A 228 8.94 1.97 -20.57
C ARG A 228 7.48 1.57 -20.91
N LEU A 229 6.50 2.32 -20.43
CA LEU A 229 5.09 2.09 -20.74
C LEU A 229 4.77 2.39 -22.22
N GLU A 230 5.38 3.41 -22.82
CA GLU A 230 5.19 3.77 -24.22
C GLU A 230 5.81 2.74 -25.19
N THR A 231 6.89 2.06 -24.79
CA THR A 231 7.63 1.09 -25.64
C THR A 231 7.13 -0.34 -25.51
N GLY A 232 6.49 -0.70 -24.39
CA GLY A 232 5.98 -2.06 -24.15
C GLY A 232 4.51 -2.21 -24.58
N THR A 233 4.27 -3.11 -25.53
CA THR A 233 2.91 -3.49 -25.93
C THR A 233 2.35 -4.67 -25.15
N HIS A 234 3.23 -5.48 -24.53
CA HIS A 234 2.89 -6.62 -23.66
C HIS A 234 3.78 -6.63 -22.41
N ARG A 235 3.26 -7.19 -21.31
CA ARG A 235 3.95 -7.26 -20.01
C ARG A 235 5.27 -8.04 -20.06
N SER A 236 5.38 -9.00 -20.99
CA SER A 236 6.59 -9.79 -21.29
C SER A 236 7.67 -9.02 -22.07
N ASP A 237 7.29 -7.89 -22.71
CA ASP A 237 8.17 -7.14 -23.61
C ASP A 237 8.82 -5.94 -22.91
N PHE A 238 8.55 -5.74 -21.60
CA PHE A 238 9.15 -4.65 -20.85
C PHE A 238 10.65 -4.89 -20.62
N SER A 239 11.47 -4.06 -21.26
CA SER A 239 12.90 -3.93 -20.97
C SER A 239 13.13 -3.65 -19.48
N SER A 240 14.24 -4.11 -18.95
CA SER A 240 14.67 -3.74 -17.60
C SER A 240 14.83 -2.22 -17.49
N PHE A 241 14.78 -1.69 -16.27
CA PHE A 241 14.98 -0.25 -16.04
C PHE A 241 16.32 0.23 -16.61
N GLU A 242 17.38 -0.56 -16.43
CA GLU A 242 18.72 -0.29 -16.96
C GLU A 242 18.77 -0.29 -18.51
N GLU A 243 18.06 -1.20 -19.15
CA GLU A 243 17.97 -1.26 -20.61
C GLU A 243 17.31 -0.01 -21.19
N VAL A 244 16.23 0.47 -20.56
CA VAL A 244 15.53 1.70 -20.96
C VAL A 244 16.44 2.92 -20.80
N ILE A 245 17.16 3.02 -19.68
CA ILE A 245 18.16 4.08 -19.49
C ILE A 245 19.22 4.01 -20.59
N GLY A 246 19.75 2.82 -20.85
CA GLY A 246 20.74 2.61 -21.92
C GLY A 246 20.23 3.00 -23.32
N GLN A 247 18.95 2.77 -23.59
CA GLN A 247 18.32 3.20 -24.84
C GLN A 247 18.20 4.73 -24.91
N ILE A 248 17.70 5.37 -23.86
CA ILE A 248 17.58 6.85 -23.78
C ILE A 248 18.93 7.53 -23.99
N VAL A 249 19.98 7.02 -23.35
CA VAL A 249 21.34 7.57 -23.49
C VAL A 249 21.83 7.43 -24.94
N ARG A 250 21.61 6.29 -25.59
CA ARG A 250 21.99 6.07 -27.00
C ARG A 250 21.21 7.00 -27.94
N GLU A 251 19.91 7.12 -27.78
CA GLU A 251 19.04 8.02 -28.57
C GLU A 251 19.49 9.47 -28.44
N SER A 252 19.76 9.93 -27.22
CA SER A 252 20.24 11.30 -26.95
C SER A 252 21.61 11.56 -27.56
N ALA A 253 22.54 10.57 -27.53
CA ALA A 253 23.85 10.69 -28.15
C ALA A 253 23.76 10.77 -29.68
N ILE A 254 22.87 9.98 -30.29
CA ILE A 254 22.63 10.01 -31.74
C ILE A 254 22.04 11.36 -32.16
N GLN A 255 21.06 11.87 -31.40
CA GLN A 255 20.43 13.16 -31.67
C GLN A 255 21.42 14.32 -31.56
N GLY A 256 22.29 14.35 -30.54
CA GLY A 256 23.36 15.32 -30.40
C GLY A 256 24.36 15.29 -31.55
N LEU A 257 24.69 14.08 -32.07
CA LEU A 257 25.55 13.93 -33.24
C LEU A 257 24.91 14.39 -34.56
N MET A 258 23.57 14.36 -34.66
CA MET A 258 22.82 14.85 -35.82
C MET A 258 22.72 16.39 -35.82
N GLU A 259 22.54 16.97 -34.63
CA GLU A 259 22.47 18.44 -34.48
C GLU A 259 23.83 19.09 -34.76
N ASP A 260 24.95 18.49 -34.32
CA ASP A 260 26.32 18.95 -34.61
C ASP A 260 26.66 18.86 -36.10
N LYS A 261 26.06 17.97 -36.88
CA LYS A 261 26.27 17.83 -38.32
C LYS A 261 25.35 18.70 -39.17
N GLY A 262 24.34 19.34 -38.58
CA GLY A 262 23.37 20.20 -39.27
C GLY A 262 23.73 21.70 -39.22
N CYS A 263 24.86 22.08 -38.69
CA CYS A 263 25.38 23.46 -38.63
C CYS A 263 26.53 23.69 -39.64
N ASP A 264 26.34 23.28 -40.89
CA ASP A 264 27.16 23.77 -42.02
C ASP A 264 26.24 24.24 -43.16
#